data_2052b84c3fb145f64da7bb9f68b0945a
#
_entry.id   2052b84c3fb145f64da7bb9f68b0945a
#
_cell.length_a   1.000
_cell.length_b   1.000
_cell.length_c   1.000
_cell.angle_alpha   90.00
_cell.angle_beta   90.00
_cell.angle_gamma   90.00
#
_symmetry.space_group_name_H-M   'P 1'
#
loop_
_entity.id
_entity.type
_entity.pdbx_description
1 polymer ?
#
loop_
_entity_poly.entity_id
_entity_poly.type
_entity_poly.pdbx_seq_one_letter_code
_entity_poly.pdbx_strand_id
1 'polypeptide(L)'
;PPPHASGPPCAARRGARAHALELPLMVPHSQDPRRTAYTVTVDAATGVSTGISAEDRARTLRVLADPGSGAGDLIRPGHVLPLRAVPGGVLHRAGHTEAAVDLVRLAGRGEVGGIAELVHDDGSMMRLGDAAALAERDGLVLITIADLVAWRRVHDSAPAVATEVPDREAVARRVHRTSSAELPTVHGRFRVVGYRDLRTGAEHVALVPAVPPAGASGRGEAGAEAASAVGTEVVPVVRVHSECLTGDAFGSLRCDCGPQLQAALGRVAAEGGAASPACGSTAT
;
A
#
# COMPACT_ATOMS: atom_id res chain seq x y z
N PRO A 1 -14.08 26.41 0.80
CA PRO A 1 -13.53 25.90 2.06
C PRO A 1 -14.04 26.75 3.22
N PRO A 2 -14.23 26.19 4.42
CA PRO A 2 -14.57 26.99 5.59
C PRO A 2 -13.51 28.09 5.80
N PRO A 3 -13.87 29.22 6.40
CA PRO A 3 -12.98 30.39 6.52
C PRO A 3 -11.67 30.12 7.27
N HIS A 4 -11.58 29.00 8.00
CA HIS A 4 -10.41 28.58 8.76
C HIS A 4 -9.54 27.53 8.06
N ALA A 5 -9.85 27.13 6.82
CA ALA A 5 -9.01 26.22 6.05
C ALA A 5 -7.89 27.00 5.35
N SER A 6 -6.66 26.73 5.70
CA SER A 6 -5.45 27.35 5.13
C SER A 6 -4.50 26.28 4.60
N GLY A 7 -3.65 26.67 3.69
CA GLY A 7 -2.71 25.79 3.03
C GLY A 7 -3.11 25.38 1.61
N PRO A 8 -2.19 24.80 0.83
CA PRO A 8 -2.52 24.31 -0.50
C PRO A 8 -3.51 23.16 -0.38
N PRO A 9 -4.66 23.19 -1.06
CA PRO A 9 -5.60 22.08 -1.02
C PRO A 9 -4.95 20.86 -1.65
N CYS A 10 -5.00 19.75 -0.91
CA CYS A 10 -4.52 18.47 -1.38
C CYS A 10 -5.69 17.66 -1.96
N ALA A 11 -5.46 16.96 -3.06
CA ALA A 11 -6.42 16.04 -3.67
C ALA A 11 -5.96 14.60 -3.40
N ALA A 12 -6.54 13.96 -2.38
CA ALA A 12 -6.32 12.55 -2.10
C ALA A 12 -7.03 11.68 -3.15
N ARG A 13 -6.34 10.65 -3.70
CA ARG A 13 -6.87 9.79 -4.77
C ARG A 13 -6.19 8.43 -4.88
N ARG A 14 -6.85 7.47 -5.54
CA ARG A 14 -6.29 6.15 -5.82
C ARG A 14 -5.18 6.18 -6.88
N GLY A 15 -4.24 5.23 -6.77
CA GLY A 15 -3.09 5.11 -7.67
C GLY A 15 -3.45 4.93 -9.15
N ALA A 16 -4.51 4.18 -9.45
CA ALA A 16 -4.98 3.95 -10.83
C ALA A 16 -5.36 5.28 -11.52
N ARG A 17 -6.09 6.18 -10.82
CA ARG A 17 -6.43 7.50 -11.34
C ARG A 17 -5.21 8.39 -11.51
N ALA A 18 -4.18 8.22 -10.62
CA ALA A 18 -2.90 8.90 -10.77
C ALA A 18 -2.22 8.58 -12.09
N HIS A 19 -2.26 7.32 -12.46
CA HIS A 19 -1.66 6.83 -13.70
C HIS A 19 -2.42 7.34 -14.93
N ALA A 20 -3.75 7.27 -14.92
CA ALA A 20 -4.59 7.76 -16.02
C ALA A 20 -4.41 9.27 -16.29
N LEU A 21 -4.10 10.05 -15.25
CA LEU A 21 -3.84 11.49 -15.36
C LEU A 21 -2.34 11.82 -15.53
N GLU A 22 -1.47 10.83 -15.69
CA GLU A 22 -0.02 11.00 -15.84
C GLU A 22 0.60 11.90 -14.75
N LEU A 23 0.30 11.60 -13.48
CA LEU A 23 0.80 12.37 -12.36
C LEU A 23 1.89 11.58 -11.63
N PRO A 24 3.17 11.76 -12.00
CA PRO A 24 4.31 11.15 -11.34
C PRO A 24 4.47 11.65 -9.91
N LEU A 25 5.22 10.94 -9.10
CA LEU A 25 5.66 11.44 -7.81
C LEU A 25 6.51 12.71 -8.01
N MET A 26 6.37 13.65 -7.09
CA MET A 26 7.10 14.92 -7.12
C MET A 26 8.61 14.69 -7.04
N VAL A 27 9.03 13.70 -6.24
CA VAL A 27 10.42 13.27 -6.13
C VAL A 27 10.49 11.74 -6.19
N PRO A 28 11.51 11.15 -6.80
CA PRO A 28 11.69 9.70 -6.86
C PRO A 28 11.82 9.07 -5.47
N HIS A 29 12.54 9.74 -4.57
CA HIS A 29 12.79 9.30 -3.20
C HIS A 29 12.32 10.36 -2.22
N SER A 30 11.21 10.08 -1.54
CA SER A 30 10.67 10.98 -0.53
C SER A 30 11.45 10.88 0.77
N GLN A 31 11.84 12.04 1.33
CA GLN A 31 12.41 12.16 2.67
C GLN A 31 11.34 12.40 3.75
N ASP A 32 10.05 12.41 3.37
CA ASP A 32 8.96 12.55 4.32
C ASP A 32 8.88 11.34 5.25
N PRO A 33 9.04 11.50 6.58
CA PRO A 33 8.98 10.41 7.53
C PRO A 33 7.63 9.70 7.55
N ARG A 34 6.57 10.36 7.10
CA ARG A 34 5.21 9.79 6.98
C ARG A 34 4.99 9.09 5.64
N ARG A 35 5.96 9.15 4.72
CA ARG A 35 5.91 8.55 3.38
C ARG A 35 4.67 8.97 2.59
N THR A 36 4.26 10.24 2.71
CA THR A 36 3.15 10.78 1.93
C THR A 36 3.55 10.85 0.47
N ALA A 37 2.76 10.23 -0.39
CA ALA A 37 3.07 10.13 -1.81
C ALA A 37 2.60 11.39 -2.56
N TYR A 38 3.36 12.47 -2.42
CA TYR A 38 3.15 13.72 -3.16
C TYR A 38 3.41 13.50 -4.64
N THR A 39 2.49 14.00 -5.48
CA THR A 39 2.71 14.03 -6.93
C THR A 39 3.00 15.46 -7.38
N VAL A 40 3.38 15.65 -8.64
CA VAL A 40 3.50 16.99 -9.22
C VAL A 40 2.20 17.78 -9.03
N THR A 41 2.33 19.08 -8.79
CA THR A 41 1.19 19.98 -8.64
C THR A 41 0.51 20.23 -9.98
N VAL A 42 -0.78 20.54 -9.94
CA VAL A 42 -1.59 20.75 -11.16
C VAL A 42 -2.60 21.87 -11.02
N ASP A 43 -3.03 22.40 -12.17
CA ASP A 43 -4.24 23.18 -12.34
C ASP A 43 -5.06 22.61 -13.50
N ALA A 44 -6.36 22.93 -13.56
CA ALA A 44 -7.17 22.61 -14.73
C ALA A 44 -6.64 23.38 -15.95
N ALA A 45 -6.59 22.72 -17.12
CA ALA A 45 -6.11 23.33 -18.35
C ALA A 45 -7.05 24.43 -18.88
N THR A 46 -8.32 24.38 -18.50
CA THR A 46 -9.35 25.32 -18.97
C THR A 46 -10.32 25.69 -17.85
N GLY A 47 -10.93 26.89 -17.97
CA GLY A 47 -11.94 27.36 -17.02
C GLY A 47 -11.36 27.79 -15.67
N VAL A 48 -10.10 28.20 -15.65
CA VAL A 48 -9.40 28.80 -14.51
C VAL A 48 -8.73 30.10 -14.95
N SER A 49 -8.50 31.00 -14.01
CA SER A 49 -7.75 32.23 -14.22
C SER A 49 -6.27 32.03 -13.90
N THR A 50 -5.87 32.30 -12.66
CA THR A 50 -4.49 32.08 -12.18
C THR A 50 -4.28 30.73 -11.50
N GLY A 51 -5.34 29.95 -11.28
CA GLY A 51 -5.30 28.68 -10.55
C GLY A 51 -5.36 28.79 -9.03
N ILE A 52 -5.16 29.99 -8.46
CA ILE A 52 -5.02 30.21 -7.01
C ILE A 52 -6.36 30.37 -6.29
N SER A 53 -7.35 30.96 -6.94
CA SER A 53 -8.64 31.27 -6.30
C SER A 53 -9.32 29.98 -5.80
N ALA A 54 -10.23 30.13 -4.84
CA ALA A 54 -11.02 29.00 -4.36
C ALA A 54 -11.84 28.35 -5.48
N GLU A 55 -12.34 29.17 -6.42
CA GLU A 55 -13.09 28.73 -7.59
C GLU A 55 -12.20 27.93 -8.56
N ASP A 56 -11.02 28.45 -8.90
CA ASP A 56 -10.04 27.77 -9.76
C ASP A 56 -9.62 26.42 -9.20
N ARG A 57 -9.29 26.42 -7.89
CA ARG A 57 -8.92 25.16 -7.20
C ARG A 57 -10.08 24.17 -7.13
N ALA A 58 -11.31 24.64 -6.91
CA ALA A 58 -12.49 23.79 -6.98
C ALA A 58 -12.71 23.23 -8.39
N ARG A 59 -12.43 24.03 -9.43
CA ARG A 59 -12.46 23.56 -10.83
C ARG A 59 -11.43 22.45 -11.04
N THR A 60 -10.19 22.66 -10.59
CA THR A 60 -9.12 21.67 -10.70
C THR A 60 -9.47 20.37 -9.97
N LEU A 61 -10.05 20.46 -8.77
CA LEU A 61 -10.50 19.27 -8.02
C LEU A 61 -11.60 18.50 -8.78
N ARG A 62 -12.53 19.20 -9.44
CA ARG A 62 -13.56 18.54 -10.28
C ARG A 62 -12.93 17.81 -11.47
N VAL A 63 -11.97 18.43 -12.16
CA VAL A 63 -11.25 17.79 -13.27
C VAL A 63 -10.48 16.54 -12.78
N LEU A 64 -9.83 16.62 -11.62
CA LEU A 64 -9.16 15.46 -11.02
C LEU A 64 -10.15 14.32 -10.69
N ALA A 65 -11.38 14.66 -10.27
CA ALA A 65 -12.41 13.70 -9.88
C ALA A 65 -13.20 13.11 -11.06
N ASP A 66 -13.29 13.82 -12.16
CA ASP A 66 -14.06 13.41 -13.33
C ASP A 66 -13.39 12.21 -14.04
N PRO A 67 -14.04 11.03 -14.08
CA PRO A 67 -13.48 9.85 -14.75
C PRO A 67 -13.21 10.07 -16.25
N GLY A 68 -13.90 11.00 -16.91
CA GLY A 68 -13.71 11.34 -18.30
C GLY A 68 -12.48 12.21 -18.59
N SER A 69 -11.90 12.85 -17.56
CA SER A 69 -10.73 13.70 -17.74
C SER A 69 -9.45 12.87 -17.97
N GLY A 70 -8.56 13.38 -18.81
CA GLY A 70 -7.25 12.83 -19.13
C GLY A 70 -6.10 13.74 -18.73
N ALA A 71 -4.88 13.34 -19.10
CA ALA A 71 -3.66 14.10 -18.82
C ALA A 71 -3.68 15.51 -19.44
N GLY A 72 -4.28 15.66 -20.62
CA GLY A 72 -4.39 16.95 -21.33
C GLY A 72 -5.32 17.97 -20.68
N ASP A 73 -6.18 17.56 -19.76
CA ASP A 73 -7.10 18.45 -19.04
C ASP A 73 -6.44 19.14 -17.83
N LEU A 74 -5.14 18.87 -17.62
CA LEU A 74 -4.36 19.41 -16.51
C LEU A 74 -3.09 20.10 -17.01
N ILE A 75 -2.75 21.23 -16.39
CA ILE A 75 -1.47 21.92 -16.52
C ILE A 75 -0.56 21.51 -15.35
N ARG A 76 0.72 21.39 -15.61
CA ARG A 76 1.78 21.05 -14.65
C ARG A 76 2.96 22.02 -14.81
N PRO A 77 3.46 22.64 -13.74
CA PRO A 77 2.92 22.65 -12.36
C PRO A 77 1.67 23.48 -12.21
N GLY A 78 1.02 23.44 -11.03
CA GLY A 78 -0.15 24.23 -10.67
C GLY A 78 -0.24 24.44 -9.15
N HIS A 79 -1.45 24.77 -8.66
CA HIS A 79 -1.69 25.20 -7.28
C HIS A 79 -2.43 24.16 -6.44
N VAL A 80 -2.90 23.07 -7.04
CA VAL A 80 -3.45 21.90 -6.32
C VAL A 80 -2.40 20.83 -6.25
N LEU A 81 -2.19 20.28 -5.05
CA LEU A 81 -1.19 19.24 -4.77
C LEU A 81 -1.86 17.88 -4.64
N PRO A 82 -1.82 17.01 -5.67
CA PRO A 82 -2.43 15.70 -5.56
C PRO A 82 -1.57 14.74 -4.73
N LEU A 83 -2.25 13.91 -3.93
CA LEU A 83 -1.65 12.89 -3.08
C LEU A 83 -2.14 11.50 -3.53
N ARG A 84 -1.23 10.54 -3.56
CA ARG A 84 -1.57 9.16 -3.90
C ARG A 84 -1.86 8.36 -2.63
N ALA A 85 -3.13 7.95 -2.45
CA ALA A 85 -3.51 7.03 -1.40
C ALA A 85 -2.99 5.61 -1.67
N VAL A 86 -2.65 4.87 -0.62
CA VAL A 86 -2.28 3.47 -0.74
C VAL A 86 -3.51 2.59 -1.03
N PRO A 87 -3.36 1.49 -1.78
CA PRO A 87 -4.43 0.49 -1.92
C PRO A 87 -4.87 -0.03 -0.55
N GLY A 88 -6.19 -0.21 -0.38
CA GLY A 88 -6.78 -0.66 0.90
C GLY A 88 -7.17 0.48 1.86
N GLY A 89 -6.76 1.72 1.57
CA GLY A 89 -7.18 2.89 2.33
C GLY A 89 -6.69 2.88 3.78
N VAL A 90 -7.52 3.39 4.71
CA VAL A 90 -7.15 3.51 6.14
C VAL A 90 -6.85 2.19 6.84
N LEU A 91 -7.28 1.06 6.28
CA LEU A 91 -6.95 -0.25 6.83
C LEU A 91 -5.48 -0.63 6.60
N HIS A 92 -4.84 -0.07 5.57
CA HIS A 92 -3.42 -0.30 5.26
C HIS A 92 -2.52 0.83 5.75
N ARG A 93 -2.98 2.08 5.66
CA ARG A 93 -2.27 3.26 6.16
C ARG A 93 -3.27 4.20 6.81
N ALA A 94 -3.20 4.33 8.14
CA ALA A 94 -4.09 5.20 8.93
C ALA A 94 -3.69 6.68 8.74
N GLY A 95 -3.86 7.20 7.52
CA GLY A 95 -3.51 8.57 7.13
C GLY A 95 -4.72 9.36 6.61
N HIS A 96 -4.64 10.70 6.67
CA HIS A 96 -5.71 11.59 6.16
C HIS A 96 -5.93 11.44 4.66
N THR A 97 -4.89 11.14 3.88
CA THR A 97 -4.98 10.86 2.44
C THR A 97 -5.90 9.67 2.18
N GLU A 98 -5.68 8.58 2.89
CA GLU A 98 -6.48 7.37 2.80
C GLU A 98 -7.90 7.57 3.32
N ALA A 99 -8.04 8.29 4.45
CA ALA A 99 -9.34 8.61 5.04
C ALA A 99 -10.22 9.41 4.07
N ALA A 100 -9.66 10.42 3.39
CA ALA A 100 -10.40 11.21 2.43
C ALA A 100 -10.92 10.37 1.25
N VAL A 101 -10.08 9.51 0.68
CA VAL A 101 -10.50 8.61 -0.41
C VAL A 101 -11.55 7.62 0.05
N ASP A 102 -11.40 7.04 1.24
CA ASP A 102 -12.36 6.10 1.79
C ASP A 102 -13.73 6.76 2.05
N LEU A 103 -13.76 7.94 2.65
CA LEU A 103 -15.00 8.68 2.91
C LEU A 103 -15.73 9.03 1.63
N VAL A 104 -15.02 9.53 0.61
CA VAL A 104 -15.60 9.86 -0.70
C VAL A 104 -16.17 8.62 -1.38
N ARG A 105 -15.45 7.50 -1.31
CA ARG A 105 -15.89 6.20 -1.83
C ARG A 105 -17.13 5.68 -1.10
N LEU A 106 -17.12 5.72 0.22
CA LEU A 106 -18.27 5.29 1.05
C LEU A 106 -19.50 6.15 0.80
N ALA A 107 -19.30 7.44 0.50
CA ALA A 107 -20.37 8.35 0.10
C ALA A 107 -20.84 8.17 -1.36
N GLY A 108 -20.27 7.25 -2.13
CA GLY A 108 -20.61 7.03 -3.54
C GLY A 108 -20.23 8.20 -4.45
N ARG A 109 -19.24 9.02 -4.07
CA ARG A 109 -18.82 10.24 -4.77
C ARG A 109 -17.53 10.10 -5.58
N GLY A 110 -17.11 8.87 -5.87
CA GLY A 110 -15.90 8.58 -6.65
C GLY A 110 -14.68 8.28 -5.77
N GLU A 111 -13.49 8.64 -6.27
CA GLU A 111 -12.21 8.23 -5.67
C GLU A 111 -11.25 9.42 -5.41
N VAL A 112 -11.75 10.66 -5.48
CA VAL A 112 -10.95 11.86 -5.25
C VAL A 112 -11.61 12.73 -4.20
N GLY A 113 -10.90 12.99 -3.11
CA GLY A 113 -11.34 13.86 -2.02
C GLY A 113 -10.40 15.05 -1.84
N GLY A 114 -10.96 16.23 -1.59
CA GLY A 114 -10.19 17.41 -1.20
C GLY A 114 -9.93 17.41 0.29
N ILE A 115 -8.69 17.72 0.71
CA ILE A 115 -8.31 17.91 2.11
C ILE A 115 -7.57 19.22 2.28
N ALA A 116 -7.71 19.84 3.45
CA ALA A 116 -6.98 21.03 3.86
C ALA A 116 -6.81 21.03 5.38
N GLU A 117 -5.74 21.64 5.86
CA GLU A 117 -5.50 21.83 7.27
C GLU A 117 -6.40 22.94 7.84
N LEU A 118 -6.79 22.80 9.11
CA LEU A 118 -7.47 23.84 9.87
C LEU A 118 -6.43 24.66 10.64
N VAL A 119 -6.50 25.98 10.51
CA VAL A 119 -5.62 26.93 11.17
C VAL A 119 -6.41 27.98 11.91
N HIS A 120 -5.84 28.51 12.99
CA HIS A 120 -6.32 29.72 13.67
C HIS A 120 -6.03 30.98 12.84
N ASP A 121 -6.68 32.08 13.18
CA ASP A 121 -6.47 33.36 12.50
C ASP A 121 -5.04 33.91 12.67
N ASP A 122 -4.33 33.49 13.72
CA ASP A 122 -2.92 33.80 13.95
C ASP A 122 -1.95 32.91 13.14
N GLY A 123 -2.48 31.95 12.36
CA GLY A 123 -1.70 31.03 11.55
C GLY A 123 -1.24 29.77 12.29
N SER A 124 -1.52 29.63 13.58
CA SER A 124 -1.21 28.37 14.31
C SER A 124 -2.17 27.24 13.93
N MET A 125 -1.68 26.00 14.06
CA MET A 125 -2.45 24.81 13.67
C MET A 125 -3.52 24.49 14.70
N MET A 126 -4.78 24.35 14.27
CA MET A 126 -5.85 23.84 15.12
C MET A 126 -5.57 22.41 15.58
N ARG A 127 -5.86 22.11 16.83
CA ARG A 127 -5.76 20.78 17.43
C ARG A 127 -7.15 20.20 17.66
N LEU A 128 -7.21 18.96 18.15
CA LEU A 128 -8.48 18.24 18.29
C LEU A 128 -9.53 19.03 19.11
N GLY A 129 -9.14 19.69 20.19
CA GLY A 129 -10.05 20.50 21.00
C GLY A 129 -10.66 21.67 20.21
N ASP A 130 -9.81 22.39 19.46
CA ASP A 130 -10.24 23.53 18.63
C ASP A 130 -11.14 23.05 17.48
N ALA A 131 -10.76 21.95 16.85
CA ALA A 131 -11.54 21.32 15.77
C ALA A 131 -12.91 20.83 16.27
N ALA A 132 -12.98 20.31 17.50
CA ALA A 132 -14.24 19.89 18.11
C ALA A 132 -15.17 21.09 18.37
N ALA A 133 -14.64 22.17 18.94
CA ALA A 133 -15.39 23.41 19.17
C ALA A 133 -15.89 24.02 17.85
N LEU A 134 -15.04 24.00 16.82
CA LEU A 134 -15.41 24.47 15.46
C LEU A 134 -16.53 23.60 14.88
N ALA A 135 -16.40 22.28 15.00
CA ALA A 135 -17.40 21.35 14.48
C ALA A 135 -18.77 21.51 15.17
N GLU A 136 -18.77 21.67 16.49
CA GLU A 136 -19.99 21.92 17.27
C GLU A 136 -20.64 23.24 16.86
N ARG A 137 -19.86 24.33 16.78
CA ARG A 137 -20.35 25.67 16.41
C ARG A 137 -20.99 25.69 15.03
N ASP A 138 -20.35 25.04 14.06
CA ASP A 138 -20.73 25.13 12.64
C ASP A 138 -21.54 23.91 12.16
N GLY A 139 -21.92 23.00 13.09
CA GLY A 139 -22.70 21.80 12.76
C GLY A 139 -21.95 20.82 11.82
N LEU A 140 -20.63 20.74 11.93
CA LEU A 140 -19.80 19.88 11.11
C LEU A 140 -19.63 18.50 11.76
N VAL A 141 -19.44 17.48 10.92
CA VAL A 141 -19.15 16.12 11.41
C VAL A 141 -17.66 16.04 11.72
N LEU A 142 -17.34 15.61 12.94
CA LEU A 142 -15.98 15.30 13.36
C LEU A 142 -15.85 13.79 13.61
N ILE A 143 -14.88 13.17 12.97
CA ILE A 143 -14.51 11.76 13.20
C ILE A 143 -12.99 11.65 13.33
N THR A 144 -12.53 10.58 13.98
CA THR A 144 -11.11 10.24 13.97
C THR A 144 -10.81 9.18 12.90
N ILE A 145 -9.55 9.11 12.47
CA ILE A 145 -9.12 8.02 11.57
C ILE A 145 -9.27 6.66 12.28
N ALA A 146 -9.09 6.61 13.61
CA ALA A 146 -9.27 5.40 14.39
C ALA A 146 -10.73 4.91 14.33
N ASP A 147 -11.70 5.82 14.43
CA ASP A 147 -13.13 5.48 14.31
C ASP A 147 -13.46 4.97 12.92
N LEU A 148 -12.91 5.61 11.87
CA LEU A 148 -13.10 5.16 10.49
C LEU A 148 -12.48 3.77 10.27
N VAL A 149 -11.31 3.49 10.83
CA VAL A 149 -10.69 2.14 10.79
C VAL A 149 -11.56 1.11 11.49
N ALA A 150 -12.05 1.42 12.70
CA ALA A 150 -12.93 0.54 13.47
C ALA A 150 -14.23 0.28 12.71
N TRP A 151 -14.85 1.33 12.18
CA TRP A 151 -16.07 1.23 11.39
C TRP A 151 -15.87 0.37 10.13
N ARG A 152 -14.80 0.60 9.36
CA ARG A 152 -14.51 -0.16 8.16
C ARG A 152 -14.26 -1.65 8.45
N ARG A 153 -13.58 -1.98 9.56
CA ARG A 153 -13.38 -3.38 9.99
C ARG A 153 -14.68 -4.13 10.22
N VAL A 154 -15.72 -3.43 10.65
CA VAL A 154 -17.04 -4.02 10.93
C VAL A 154 -17.93 -4.04 9.68
N HIS A 155 -17.92 -2.97 8.89
CA HIS A 155 -18.89 -2.75 7.81
C HIS A 155 -18.35 -3.12 6.41
N ASP A 156 -17.03 -3.21 6.22
CA ASP A 156 -16.44 -3.85 5.05
C ASP A 156 -16.55 -5.40 5.11
N SER A 157 -17.41 -5.93 5.98
CA SER A 157 -17.77 -7.35 6.08
C SER A 157 -18.73 -7.84 4.97
N ALA A 158 -18.97 -7.05 3.94
CA ALA A 158 -19.32 -7.61 2.64
C ALA A 158 -18.03 -7.77 1.84
N PRO A 159 -17.83 -8.85 1.14
CA PRO A 159 -16.65 -9.68 1.19
C PRO A 159 -15.44 -8.80 1.30
N ALA A 160 -14.64 -9.05 2.35
CA ALA A 160 -13.28 -8.59 2.38
C ALA A 160 -12.93 -8.30 0.94
N VAL A 161 -12.36 -7.11 0.58
CA VAL A 161 -11.56 -7.15 -0.60
C VAL A 161 -11.19 -8.59 -0.66
N ALA A 162 -11.92 -9.29 -1.50
CA ALA A 162 -11.31 -10.48 -1.94
C ALA A 162 -9.90 -9.94 -2.10
N THR A 163 -9.03 -10.24 -1.13
CA THR A 163 -7.79 -10.68 -1.62
C THR A 163 -8.36 -11.52 -2.71
N GLU A 164 -8.57 -10.93 -3.88
CA GLU A 164 -8.50 -11.70 -5.06
C GLU A 164 -7.27 -12.47 -4.73
N VAL A 165 -7.51 -13.67 -4.21
CA VAL A 165 -6.46 -14.67 -4.26
C VAL A 165 -6.27 -14.63 -5.75
N PRO A 166 -5.24 -13.90 -6.19
CA PRO A 166 -5.18 -13.48 -7.57
C PRO A 166 -5.27 -14.79 -8.24
N ASP A 167 -6.29 -14.96 -9.08
CA ASP A 167 -6.55 -16.21 -9.80
C ASP A 167 -5.19 -16.86 -10.02
N ARG A 168 -5.01 -18.12 -9.60
CA ARG A 168 -3.70 -18.77 -9.66
C ARG A 168 -3.03 -18.51 -11.01
N GLU A 169 -3.82 -18.33 -12.06
CA GLU A 169 -3.37 -17.89 -13.37
C GLU A 169 -2.95 -16.41 -13.43
N ALA A 170 -3.61 -15.50 -12.73
CA ALA A 170 -3.21 -14.09 -12.69
C ALA A 170 -1.95 -13.86 -11.83
N VAL A 171 -1.76 -14.64 -10.75
CA VAL A 171 -0.50 -14.71 -10.00
C VAL A 171 0.60 -15.32 -10.83
N ALA A 172 0.31 -16.42 -11.52
CA ALA A 172 1.26 -17.05 -12.44
C ALA A 172 1.69 -16.11 -13.59
N ARG A 173 0.79 -15.19 -14.00
CA ARG A 173 1.11 -14.15 -15.01
C ARG A 173 1.86 -12.94 -14.46
N ARG A 174 1.78 -12.67 -13.15
CA ARG A 174 2.47 -11.53 -12.54
C ARG A 174 3.89 -11.86 -12.12
N VAL A 175 4.11 -13.06 -11.66
CA VAL A 175 5.40 -13.48 -11.10
C VAL A 175 6.00 -14.57 -11.99
N HIS A 176 7.18 -14.32 -12.52
CA HIS A 176 7.92 -15.28 -13.33
C HIS A 176 9.01 -15.95 -12.49
N ARG A 177 9.02 -17.29 -12.43
CA ARG A 177 10.10 -18.06 -11.83
C ARG A 177 11.33 -17.98 -12.73
N THR A 178 12.45 -17.50 -12.20
CA THR A 178 13.68 -17.27 -12.98
C THR A 178 14.65 -18.44 -12.89
N SER A 179 14.87 -18.95 -11.68
CA SER A 179 15.90 -19.96 -11.40
C SER A 179 15.59 -20.71 -10.13
N SER A 180 16.29 -21.82 -9.91
CA SER A 180 16.33 -22.48 -8.61
C SER A 180 17.65 -23.19 -8.40
N ALA A 181 18.10 -23.24 -7.13
CA ALA A 181 19.33 -23.90 -6.72
C ALA A 181 19.13 -24.55 -5.34
N GLU A 182 19.99 -25.50 -5.00
CA GLU A 182 20.08 -26.02 -3.65
C GLU A 182 20.98 -25.13 -2.78
N LEU A 183 20.50 -24.82 -1.57
CA LEU A 183 21.21 -24.00 -0.59
C LEU A 183 21.40 -24.83 0.71
N PRO A 184 22.58 -25.35 0.98
CA PRO A 184 22.89 -25.88 2.30
C PRO A 184 23.05 -24.77 3.32
N THR A 185 22.37 -24.86 4.45
CA THR A 185 22.43 -23.89 5.55
C THR A 185 22.71 -24.62 6.86
N VAL A 186 23.01 -23.89 7.92
CA VAL A 186 23.13 -24.43 9.29
C VAL A 186 21.84 -25.03 9.82
N HIS A 187 20.71 -24.68 9.22
CA HIS A 187 19.36 -25.17 9.55
C HIS A 187 18.90 -26.33 8.68
N GLY A 188 19.74 -26.81 7.76
CA GLY A 188 19.41 -27.87 6.83
C GLY A 188 19.50 -27.43 5.36
N ARG A 189 19.01 -28.28 4.46
CA ARG A 189 19.00 -28.01 3.02
C ARG A 189 17.71 -27.31 2.63
N PHE A 190 17.84 -26.20 1.90
CA PHE A 190 16.74 -25.47 1.30
C PHE A 190 16.89 -25.47 -0.22
N ARG A 191 15.76 -25.42 -0.90
CA ARG A 191 15.70 -25.06 -2.30
C ARG A 191 15.44 -23.56 -2.39
N VAL A 192 16.34 -22.81 -2.96
CA VAL A 192 16.18 -21.40 -3.29
C VAL A 192 15.49 -21.30 -4.63
N VAL A 193 14.43 -20.52 -4.72
CA VAL A 193 13.69 -20.28 -5.96
C VAL A 193 13.62 -18.77 -6.18
N GLY A 194 14.18 -18.30 -7.29
CA GLY A 194 14.15 -16.91 -7.71
C GLY A 194 12.87 -16.60 -8.50
N TYR A 195 12.29 -15.46 -8.24
CA TYR A 195 11.13 -14.92 -8.94
C TYR A 195 11.36 -13.48 -9.33
N ARG A 196 10.74 -13.08 -10.44
CA ARG A 196 10.70 -11.68 -10.89
C ARG A 196 9.26 -11.24 -11.03
N ASP A 197 8.90 -10.11 -10.41
CA ASP A 197 7.61 -9.46 -10.62
C ASP A 197 7.64 -8.76 -12.00
N LEU A 198 6.80 -9.18 -12.90
CA LEU A 198 6.75 -8.67 -14.28
C LEU A 198 6.20 -7.24 -14.38
N ARG A 199 5.53 -6.74 -13.33
CA ARG A 199 4.99 -5.37 -13.30
C ARG A 199 5.98 -4.36 -12.74
N THR A 200 6.77 -4.75 -11.74
CA THR A 200 7.70 -3.86 -11.05
C THR A 200 9.15 -4.10 -11.42
N GLY A 201 9.46 -5.26 -12.00
CA GLY A 201 10.82 -5.73 -12.22
C GLY A 201 11.54 -6.20 -10.95
N ALA A 202 10.87 -6.14 -9.79
CA ALA A 202 11.47 -6.54 -8.52
C ALA A 202 11.79 -8.04 -8.49
N GLU A 203 12.90 -8.38 -7.87
CA GLU A 203 13.34 -9.75 -7.69
C GLU A 203 13.03 -10.23 -6.27
N HIS A 204 12.59 -11.47 -6.16
CA HIS A 204 12.20 -12.11 -4.91
C HIS A 204 12.81 -13.50 -4.82
N VAL A 205 13.06 -13.96 -3.61
CA VAL A 205 13.60 -15.30 -3.35
C VAL A 205 12.71 -16.06 -2.38
N ALA A 206 12.35 -17.28 -2.72
CA ALA A 206 11.69 -18.21 -1.81
C ALA A 206 12.68 -19.27 -1.34
N LEU A 207 12.74 -19.52 -0.02
CA LEU A 207 13.50 -20.59 0.60
C LEU A 207 12.54 -21.69 1.03
N VAL A 208 12.64 -22.87 0.42
CA VAL A 208 11.76 -24.01 0.67
C VAL A 208 12.60 -25.15 1.24
N PRO A 209 12.27 -25.74 2.40
CA PRO A 209 12.99 -26.89 2.92
C PRO A 209 13.05 -28.01 1.90
N ALA A 210 14.21 -28.62 1.71
CA ALA A 210 14.39 -29.67 0.72
C ALA A 210 13.83 -31.03 1.18
N VAL A 211 13.60 -31.18 2.48
CA VAL A 211 13.06 -32.42 3.08
C VAL A 211 11.75 -32.07 3.78
N PRO A 212 10.62 -32.69 3.41
CA PRO A 212 9.39 -32.55 4.18
C PRO A 212 9.59 -33.20 5.58
N PRO A 213 8.87 -32.71 6.62
CA PRO A 213 8.98 -33.28 7.96
C PRO A 213 8.62 -34.76 7.95
N ALA A 214 9.23 -35.53 8.86
CA ALA A 214 8.95 -36.95 9.06
C ALA A 214 7.46 -37.15 9.35
N GLY A 215 6.70 -37.66 8.37
CA GLY A 215 5.25 -37.84 8.42
C GLY A 215 4.52 -37.51 7.11
N ALA A 216 5.13 -36.72 6.23
CA ALA A 216 4.60 -36.44 4.89
C ALA A 216 5.23 -37.40 3.87
N SER A 217 4.97 -38.71 4.01
CA SER A 217 5.29 -39.69 2.99
C SER A 217 4.29 -39.61 1.85
N GLY A 218 4.74 -39.13 0.72
CA GLY A 218 4.10 -39.38 -0.56
C GLY A 218 3.54 -38.18 -1.26
N ARG A 219 4.34 -37.63 -2.20
CA ARG A 219 3.95 -37.61 -3.62
C ARG A 219 5.09 -37.02 -4.45
N GLY A 220 5.60 -37.89 -5.29
CA GLY A 220 6.56 -37.56 -6.33
C GLY A 220 5.98 -36.60 -7.37
N GLU A 221 6.88 -36.06 -8.17
CA GLU A 221 6.60 -35.24 -9.34
C GLU A 221 5.61 -35.94 -10.27
N ALA A 222 4.35 -35.52 -10.26
CA ALA A 222 3.39 -35.68 -11.38
C ALA A 222 2.07 -35.00 -11.05
N GLY A 223 1.61 -34.15 -11.95
CA GLY A 223 0.18 -33.95 -12.25
C GLY A 223 -0.66 -33.27 -11.17
N ALA A 224 -1.04 -32.05 -11.46
CA ALA A 224 -2.25 -31.46 -10.92
C ALA A 224 -3.45 -32.30 -11.40
N GLU A 225 -4.01 -33.12 -10.50
CA GLU A 225 -5.43 -33.50 -10.52
C GLU A 225 -5.76 -34.38 -9.29
N ALA A 226 -6.98 -34.15 -8.77
CA ALA A 226 -7.65 -34.91 -7.72
C ALA A 226 -7.26 -34.60 -6.26
N ALA A 227 -7.90 -33.59 -5.71
CA ALA A 227 -8.14 -33.45 -4.27
C ALA A 227 -9.52 -34.05 -3.96
N SER A 228 -9.53 -35.17 -3.26
CA SER A 228 -10.64 -35.58 -2.38
C SER A 228 -10.20 -36.72 -1.47
N ALA A 229 -9.70 -36.35 -0.32
CA ALA A 229 -9.69 -37.20 0.88
C ALA A 229 -9.52 -36.27 2.09
N VAL A 230 -10.44 -36.35 3.02
CA VAL A 230 -10.43 -35.68 4.32
C VAL A 230 -9.23 -36.20 5.13
N GLY A 231 -8.10 -35.52 4.99
CA GLY A 231 -6.92 -35.67 5.82
C GLY A 231 -6.60 -34.28 6.34
N THR A 232 -6.21 -34.17 7.61
CA THR A 232 -5.78 -32.93 8.26
C THR A 232 -4.81 -32.15 7.34
N GLU A 233 -5.32 -31.08 6.76
CA GLU A 233 -4.56 -30.21 5.87
C GLU A 233 -3.45 -29.56 6.70
N VAL A 234 -2.22 -30.00 6.49
CA VAL A 234 -1.05 -29.39 7.14
C VAL A 234 -0.85 -28.02 6.53
N VAL A 235 -1.27 -27.00 7.26
CA VAL A 235 -1.05 -25.60 6.84
C VAL A 235 0.43 -25.28 6.95
N PRO A 236 1.11 -24.93 5.85
CA PRO A 236 2.54 -24.65 5.89
C PRO A 236 2.82 -23.36 6.67
N VAL A 237 3.86 -23.38 7.50
CA VAL A 237 4.37 -22.16 8.14
C VAL A 237 5.14 -21.33 7.11
N VAL A 238 4.76 -20.07 6.99
CA VAL A 238 5.36 -19.10 6.07
C VAL A 238 5.85 -17.87 6.83
N ARG A 239 7.08 -17.45 6.59
CA ARG A 239 7.65 -16.19 7.08
C ARG A 239 7.98 -15.29 5.89
N VAL A 240 7.42 -14.09 5.86
CA VAL A 240 7.86 -13.03 4.97
C VAL A 240 8.96 -12.24 5.69
N HIS A 241 10.11 -12.08 5.03
CA HIS A 241 11.25 -11.34 5.53
C HIS A 241 11.64 -10.27 4.51
N SER A 242 11.81 -9.03 4.98
CA SER A 242 12.32 -7.94 4.14
C SER A 242 13.84 -7.95 4.23
N GLU A 243 14.53 -7.98 3.10
CA GLU A 243 15.98 -7.96 3.04
C GLU A 243 16.57 -6.80 3.84
N CYS A 244 17.53 -7.12 4.68
CA CYS A 244 18.32 -6.16 5.44
C CYS A 244 19.81 -6.53 5.32
N LEU A 245 20.48 -6.01 4.32
CA LEU A 245 21.87 -6.35 4.03
C LEU A 245 22.77 -6.25 5.26
N THR A 246 22.61 -5.19 6.06
CA THR A 246 23.44 -4.97 7.24
C THR A 246 23.14 -5.96 8.37
N GLY A 247 21.88 -6.29 8.61
CA GLY A 247 21.48 -7.27 9.63
C GLY A 247 21.69 -8.71 9.18
N ASP A 248 21.25 -9.03 7.97
CA ASP A 248 21.22 -10.41 7.47
C ASP A 248 22.60 -10.90 7.04
N ALA A 249 23.39 -10.06 6.36
CA ALA A 249 24.71 -10.46 5.83
C ALA A 249 25.88 -10.02 6.71
N PHE A 250 25.83 -8.84 7.34
CA PHE A 250 26.94 -8.31 8.12
C PHE A 250 26.75 -8.42 9.63
N GLY A 251 25.62 -8.97 10.11
CA GLY A 251 25.38 -9.18 11.53
C GLY A 251 25.31 -7.88 12.33
N SER A 252 24.78 -6.81 11.77
CA SER A 252 24.64 -5.51 12.43
C SER A 252 23.83 -5.64 13.72
N LEU A 253 24.33 -5.10 14.81
CA LEU A 253 23.64 -5.03 16.11
C LEU A 253 22.65 -3.86 16.21
N ARG A 254 22.48 -3.08 15.13
CA ARG A 254 21.50 -1.97 15.08
C ARG A 254 20.08 -2.43 14.82
N CYS A 255 19.91 -3.68 14.38
CA CYS A 255 18.61 -4.32 14.14
C CYS A 255 18.68 -5.80 14.51
N ASP A 256 17.54 -6.43 14.62
CA ASP A 256 17.39 -7.86 14.91
C ASP A 256 17.07 -8.71 13.66
N CYS A 257 17.25 -8.13 12.44
CA CYS A 257 16.90 -8.78 11.17
C CYS A 257 17.63 -10.12 10.99
N GLY A 258 18.95 -10.16 11.20
CA GLY A 258 19.74 -11.38 11.12
C GLY A 258 19.26 -12.48 12.07
N PRO A 259 19.16 -12.24 13.39
CA PRO A 259 18.56 -13.18 14.33
C PRO A 259 17.15 -13.65 13.96
N GLN A 260 16.29 -12.75 13.49
CA GLN A 260 14.94 -13.10 13.02
C GLN A 260 14.96 -14.01 11.80
N LEU A 261 15.85 -13.78 10.83
CA LEU A 261 16.02 -14.63 9.66
C LEU A 261 16.48 -16.02 10.07
N GLN A 262 17.49 -16.12 10.95
CA GLN A 262 18.01 -17.39 11.42
C GLN A 262 16.95 -18.19 12.20
N ALA A 263 16.21 -17.55 13.09
CA ALA A 263 15.11 -18.16 13.84
C ALA A 263 14.00 -18.67 12.91
N ALA A 264 13.65 -17.89 11.87
CA ALA A 264 12.65 -18.26 10.87
C ALA A 264 13.09 -19.48 10.06
N LEU A 265 14.33 -19.51 9.58
CA LEU A 265 14.90 -20.67 8.86
C LEU A 265 14.89 -21.94 9.71
N GLY A 266 15.33 -21.84 10.98
CA GLY A 266 15.29 -22.97 11.92
C GLY A 266 13.88 -23.51 12.13
N ARG A 267 12.90 -22.63 12.33
CA ARG A 267 11.51 -23.02 12.53
C ARG A 267 10.88 -23.64 11.29
N VAL A 268 11.06 -23.02 10.12
CA VAL A 268 10.54 -23.53 8.86
C VAL A 268 11.17 -24.89 8.51
N ALA A 269 12.47 -25.08 8.77
CA ALA A 269 13.12 -26.37 8.58
C ALA A 269 12.55 -27.47 9.50
N ALA A 270 12.27 -27.14 10.77
CA ALA A 270 11.71 -28.08 11.73
C ALA A 270 10.24 -28.44 11.44
N GLU A 271 9.45 -27.49 10.98
CA GLU A 271 8.01 -27.67 10.74
C GLU A 271 7.70 -28.08 9.27
N GLY A 272 8.70 -28.07 8.37
CA GLY A 272 8.52 -28.46 6.96
C GLY A 272 7.67 -27.52 6.13
N GLY A 273 7.50 -26.28 6.58
CA GLY A 273 6.77 -25.24 5.86
C GLY A 273 7.62 -24.59 4.77
N ALA A 274 6.97 -23.96 3.79
CA ALA A 274 7.66 -23.11 2.83
C ALA A 274 7.94 -21.73 3.45
N ALA A 275 9.21 -21.30 3.48
CA ALA A 275 9.55 -19.92 3.78
C ALA A 275 9.14 -19.04 2.58
N SER A 276 8.34 -18.02 2.84
CA SER A 276 7.90 -17.07 1.81
C SER A 276 9.04 -16.10 1.44
N PRO A 277 9.00 -15.54 0.21
CA PRO A 277 10.08 -14.76 -0.37
C PRO A 277 10.44 -13.52 0.46
N ALA A 278 11.73 -13.26 0.57
CA ALA A 278 12.23 -11.95 0.90
C ALA A 278 11.76 -10.96 -0.18
N CYS A 279 10.99 -9.95 0.20
CA CYS A 279 10.64 -8.87 -0.70
C CYS A 279 11.85 -7.92 -0.75
N GLY A 280 12.72 -8.13 -1.74
CA GLY A 280 13.81 -7.20 -2.00
C GLY A 280 13.25 -5.86 -2.41
N SER A 281 13.28 -4.87 -1.52
CA SER A 281 13.25 -3.49 -1.94
C SER A 281 14.68 -3.14 -2.32
N THR A 282 14.98 -3.14 -3.60
CA THR A 282 16.19 -2.49 -4.10
C THR A 282 16.10 -1.00 -3.74
N ALA A 283 16.75 -0.63 -2.63
CA ALA A 283 17.12 0.74 -2.41
C ALA A 283 18.43 0.96 -3.18
N THR A 284 18.34 1.60 -4.32
CA THR A 284 19.41 2.36 -4.92
C THR A 284 19.16 3.81 -4.64
#